data_84d38fa20c186824cc2b8c7cdd34f7aa
#
_entry.id   84d38fa20c186824cc2b8c7cdd34f7aa
#
_cell.length_a   1.000
_cell.length_b   1.000
_cell.length_c   1.000
_cell.angle_alpha   90.00
_cell.angle_beta   90.00
_cell.angle_gamma   90.00
#
_symmetry.space_group_name_H-M   'P 1'
#
loop_
_entity.id
_entity.type
_entity.pdbx_description
1 polymer ?
#
loop_
_entity_poly.entity_id
_entity_poly.type
_entity_poly.pdbx_seq_one_letter_code
_entity_poly.pdbx_strand_id
1 'polypeptide(L)'
;MGMVIGIDVGGSTTKIIGVDKEGIKHPMIVKAEDPITSLFGAFGKYIYDNGISLNDIDKVMLTGVGSAYVNQPLYGLSTDHTDEFLANGLGAHYDSQLQDLIVVSMGTGTSFVKVEGGKNISHIGGIGIGGGTIQGLSRLLLKTQNIHQVVKMAEKGVIENIDLQIKDICNTPLPGLPLDATASTFGKASSNASMEDVAAGIIQIGRAHV
;
A
#
# COMPACT_ATOMS: atom_id res chain seq x y z
N MET A 1 6.71 -7.51 -30.38
CA MET A 1 6.35 -6.55 -29.35
C MET A 1 7.06 -7.02 -28.09
N GLY A 2 8.00 -6.24 -27.63
CA GLY A 2 8.79 -6.58 -26.44
C GLY A 2 7.97 -6.33 -25.15
N MET A 3 8.65 -6.36 -24.03
CA MET A 3 8.06 -6.19 -22.71
C MET A 3 7.96 -4.69 -22.35
N VAL A 4 6.87 -4.29 -21.71
CA VAL A 4 6.78 -3.01 -21.00
C VAL A 4 6.98 -3.27 -19.51
N ILE A 5 7.86 -2.51 -18.86
CA ILE A 5 8.08 -2.62 -17.43
C ILE A 5 7.45 -1.43 -16.72
N GLY A 6 6.54 -1.71 -15.80
CA GLY A 6 5.95 -0.72 -14.90
C GLY A 6 6.67 -0.71 -13.55
N ILE A 7 7.00 0.48 -13.05
CA ILE A 7 7.68 0.65 -11.76
C ILE A 7 6.99 1.75 -10.95
N ASP A 8 6.50 1.37 -9.77
CA ASP A 8 6.03 2.31 -8.75
C ASP A 8 7.17 2.57 -7.75
N VAL A 9 7.72 3.78 -7.81
CA VAL A 9 8.77 4.24 -6.89
C VAL A 9 8.10 4.92 -5.69
N GLY A 10 7.64 4.12 -4.76
CA GLY A 10 6.95 4.60 -3.56
C GLY A 10 7.93 5.09 -2.47
N GLY A 11 7.38 5.71 -1.44
CA GLY A 11 8.17 6.23 -0.30
C GLY A 11 8.77 5.15 0.61
N SER A 12 8.19 3.95 0.64
CA SER A 12 8.62 2.84 1.52
C SER A 12 8.96 1.57 0.77
N THR A 13 8.45 1.43 -0.45
CA THR A 13 8.65 0.26 -1.31
C THR A 13 8.73 0.67 -2.75
N THR A 14 9.56 -0.03 -3.54
CA THR A 14 9.52 -0.02 -5.00
C THR A 14 8.86 -1.30 -5.48
N LYS A 15 7.84 -1.15 -6.32
CA LYS A 15 7.10 -2.26 -6.93
C LYS A 15 7.41 -2.28 -8.42
N ILE A 16 7.61 -3.47 -8.97
CA ILE A 16 7.99 -3.64 -10.38
C ILE A 16 7.24 -4.81 -11.00
N ILE A 17 6.84 -4.65 -12.24
CA ILE A 17 6.06 -5.62 -12.99
C ILE A 17 6.40 -5.52 -14.47
N GLY A 18 6.52 -6.64 -15.15
CA GLY A 18 6.58 -6.70 -16.61
C GLY A 18 5.21 -7.01 -17.20
N VAL A 19 4.94 -6.49 -18.37
CA VAL A 19 3.75 -6.81 -19.17
C VAL A 19 4.18 -7.06 -20.61
N ASP A 20 3.80 -8.20 -21.16
CA ASP A 20 3.97 -8.56 -22.55
C ASP A 20 2.66 -9.04 -23.18
N LYS A 21 2.71 -9.59 -24.40
CA LYS A 21 1.53 -10.13 -25.10
C LYS A 21 0.83 -11.29 -24.38
N GLU A 22 1.52 -11.94 -23.46
CA GLU A 22 0.98 -13.05 -22.67
C GLU A 22 0.38 -12.60 -21.32
N GLY A 23 0.56 -11.31 -20.98
CA GLY A 23 0.03 -10.67 -19.77
C GLY A 23 1.09 -10.25 -18.76
N ILE A 24 0.69 -10.24 -17.49
CA ILE A 24 1.52 -9.81 -16.36
C ILE A 24 2.62 -10.84 -16.05
N LYS A 25 3.85 -10.34 -15.87
CA LYS A 25 5.04 -11.15 -15.59
C LYS A 25 5.72 -10.70 -14.30
N HIS A 26 6.06 -11.66 -13.47
CA HIS A 26 7.04 -11.54 -12.39
C HIS A 26 6.85 -10.34 -11.44
N PRO A 27 5.68 -10.11 -10.82
CA PRO A 27 5.52 -9.00 -9.87
C PRO A 27 6.56 -9.11 -8.75
N MET A 28 7.24 -7.99 -8.46
CA MET A 28 8.25 -7.92 -7.42
C MET A 28 8.05 -6.67 -6.55
N ILE A 29 8.28 -6.79 -5.26
CA ILE A 29 8.28 -5.68 -4.31
C ILE A 29 9.61 -5.70 -3.56
N VAL A 30 10.27 -4.55 -3.49
CA VAL A 30 11.47 -4.36 -2.68
C VAL A 30 11.27 -3.21 -1.71
N LYS A 31 11.92 -3.29 -0.55
CA LYS A 31 11.95 -2.18 0.41
C LYS A 31 12.75 -1.03 -0.19
N ALA A 32 12.26 0.20 -0.06
CA ALA A 32 12.92 1.41 -0.51
C ALA A 32 13.37 2.25 0.70
N GLU A 33 14.61 2.75 0.64
CA GLU A 33 15.16 3.71 1.59
C GLU A 33 15.55 5.01 0.88
N ASP A 34 16.29 4.89 -0.22
CA ASP A 34 16.60 5.98 -1.16
C ASP A 34 15.90 5.68 -2.50
N PRO A 35 15.07 6.60 -3.04
CA PRO A 35 14.28 6.33 -4.24
C PRO A 35 15.11 5.93 -5.46
N ILE A 36 16.22 6.64 -5.72
CA ILE A 36 17.06 6.39 -6.89
C ILE A 36 17.80 5.07 -6.76
N THR A 37 18.49 4.86 -5.63
CA THR A 37 19.22 3.60 -5.38
C THR A 37 18.26 2.40 -5.40
N SER A 38 17.07 2.56 -4.79
CA SER A 38 16.05 1.51 -4.76
C SER A 38 15.51 1.20 -6.15
N LEU A 39 15.27 2.21 -6.99
CA LEU A 39 14.83 2.03 -8.36
C LEU A 39 15.84 1.24 -9.18
N PHE A 40 17.10 1.71 -9.22
CA PHE A 40 18.14 1.06 -10.00
C PHE A 40 18.45 -0.36 -9.50
N GLY A 41 18.48 -0.54 -8.16
CA GLY A 41 18.68 -1.84 -7.55
C GLY A 41 17.50 -2.80 -7.80
N ALA A 42 16.26 -2.33 -7.69
CA ALA A 42 15.07 -3.13 -7.97
C ALA A 42 15.01 -3.55 -9.44
N PHE A 43 15.24 -2.62 -10.36
CA PHE A 43 15.26 -2.92 -11.79
C PHE A 43 16.37 -3.91 -12.14
N GLY A 44 17.61 -3.67 -11.67
CA GLY A 44 18.72 -4.60 -11.90
C GLY A 44 18.43 -6.00 -11.36
N LYS A 45 17.90 -6.09 -10.13
CA LYS A 45 17.46 -7.36 -9.54
C LYS A 45 16.36 -8.03 -10.37
N TYR A 46 15.37 -7.26 -10.81
CA TYR A 46 14.24 -7.75 -11.59
C TYR A 46 14.67 -8.42 -12.89
N ILE A 47 15.50 -7.73 -13.68
CA ILE A 47 16.00 -8.29 -14.95
C ILE A 47 16.93 -9.50 -14.72
N TYR A 48 17.76 -9.46 -13.67
CA TYR A 48 18.66 -10.57 -13.32
C TYR A 48 17.87 -11.81 -12.89
N ASP A 49 16.95 -11.68 -11.94
CA ASP A 49 16.17 -12.81 -11.39
C ASP A 49 15.31 -13.50 -12.47
N ASN A 50 14.88 -12.74 -13.48
CA ASN A 50 13.96 -13.22 -14.52
C ASN A 50 14.64 -13.51 -15.86
N GLY A 51 15.96 -13.33 -15.95
CA GLY A 51 16.73 -13.57 -17.18
C GLY A 51 16.32 -12.66 -18.35
N ILE A 52 15.86 -11.43 -18.06
CA ILE A 52 15.38 -10.48 -19.06
C ILE A 52 16.58 -9.70 -19.63
N SER A 53 16.70 -9.66 -20.96
CA SER A 53 17.66 -8.78 -21.64
C SER A 53 17.10 -7.37 -21.76
N LEU A 54 17.96 -6.35 -21.66
CA LEU A 54 17.56 -4.96 -21.93
C LEU A 54 16.98 -4.79 -23.35
N ASN A 55 17.45 -5.59 -24.31
CA ASN A 55 16.94 -5.56 -25.69
C ASN A 55 15.53 -6.11 -25.85
N ASP A 56 15.00 -6.83 -24.86
CA ASP A 56 13.64 -7.36 -24.87
C ASP A 56 12.63 -6.39 -24.26
N ILE A 57 13.12 -5.23 -23.77
CA ILE A 57 12.28 -4.21 -23.12
C ILE A 57 12.01 -3.08 -24.12
N ASP A 58 10.75 -2.93 -24.49
CA ASP A 58 10.32 -1.84 -25.39
C ASP A 58 10.23 -0.51 -24.64
N LYS A 59 9.80 -0.54 -23.37
CA LYS A 59 9.50 0.67 -22.61
C LYS A 59 9.51 0.45 -21.10
N VAL A 60 9.88 1.49 -20.35
CA VAL A 60 9.71 1.59 -18.91
C VAL A 60 8.71 2.69 -18.59
N MET A 61 7.71 2.38 -17.76
CA MET A 61 6.73 3.33 -17.24
C MET A 61 6.95 3.52 -15.75
N LEU A 62 7.22 4.75 -15.34
CA LEU A 62 7.46 5.11 -13.95
C LEU A 62 6.25 5.79 -13.33
N THR A 63 5.99 5.48 -12.08
CA THR A 63 4.98 6.15 -11.24
C THR A 63 5.43 6.21 -9.79
N GLY A 64 4.62 6.79 -8.92
CA GLY A 64 4.92 6.96 -7.51
C GLY A 64 5.72 8.24 -7.22
N VAL A 65 5.67 8.69 -5.97
CA VAL A 65 6.29 9.95 -5.53
C VAL A 65 7.80 10.03 -5.77
N GLY A 66 8.50 8.90 -5.67
CA GLY A 66 9.95 8.81 -5.90
C GLY A 66 10.33 8.91 -7.39
N SER A 67 9.39 8.69 -8.31
CA SER A 67 9.66 8.78 -9.75
C SER A 67 10.02 10.20 -10.19
N ALA A 68 9.59 11.22 -9.45
CA ALA A 68 9.91 12.62 -9.73
C ALA A 68 11.44 12.94 -9.69
N TYR A 69 12.23 12.11 -9.03
CA TYR A 69 13.69 12.26 -9.01
C TYR A 69 14.39 11.65 -10.22
N VAL A 70 13.65 10.95 -11.10
CA VAL A 70 14.21 10.27 -12.28
C VAL A 70 14.03 11.14 -13.51
N ASN A 71 15.08 11.82 -13.91
CA ASN A 71 15.06 12.78 -15.03
C ASN A 71 15.77 12.27 -16.29
N GLN A 72 16.24 11.01 -16.28
CA GLN A 72 16.98 10.40 -17.39
C GLN A 72 16.42 9.00 -17.71
N PRO A 73 16.56 8.54 -18.95
CA PRO A 73 16.20 7.19 -19.34
C PRO A 73 16.86 6.14 -18.46
N LEU A 74 16.08 5.20 -17.93
CA LEU A 74 16.58 4.11 -17.09
C LEU A 74 17.41 3.13 -17.95
N TYR A 75 18.69 3.03 -17.68
CA TYR A 75 19.65 2.22 -18.47
C TYR A 75 19.61 2.49 -19.99
N GLY A 76 19.26 3.70 -20.42
CA GLY A 76 19.11 4.07 -21.82
C GLY A 76 17.83 3.58 -22.50
N LEU A 77 16.94 2.95 -21.77
CA LEU A 77 15.63 2.50 -22.27
C LEU A 77 14.65 3.66 -22.42
N SER A 78 13.71 3.55 -23.36
CA SER A 78 12.59 4.48 -23.45
C SER A 78 11.83 4.52 -22.13
N THR A 79 11.84 5.66 -21.45
CA THR A 79 11.29 5.81 -20.09
C THR A 79 10.29 6.97 -20.07
N ASP A 80 9.06 6.70 -19.65
CA ASP A 80 8.02 7.70 -19.48
C ASP A 80 7.44 7.65 -18.06
N HIS A 81 6.75 8.71 -17.67
CA HIS A 81 6.08 8.84 -16.38
C HIS A 81 4.56 8.81 -16.53
N THR A 82 3.89 8.29 -15.53
CA THR A 82 2.44 8.34 -15.43
C THR A 82 2.02 8.74 -14.02
N ASP A 83 0.85 9.35 -13.91
CA ASP A 83 0.26 9.70 -12.63
C ASP A 83 -0.07 8.44 -11.81
N GLU A 84 0.18 8.47 -10.49
CA GLU A 84 0.01 7.32 -9.60
C GLU A 84 -1.46 6.91 -9.49
N PHE A 85 -2.39 7.88 -9.45
CA PHE A 85 -3.82 7.55 -9.33
C PHE A 85 -4.35 6.97 -10.63
N LEU A 86 -3.86 7.48 -11.77
CA LEU A 86 -4.18 6.92 -13.08
C LEU A 86 -3.68 5.47 -13.18
N ALA A 87 -2.43 5.21 -12.78
CA ALA A 87 -1.84 3.87 -12.79
C ALA A 87 -2.63 2.90 -11.88
N ASN A 88 -3.01 3.34 -10.67
CA ASN A 88 -3.81 2.55 -9.73
C ASN A 88 -5.19 2.22 -10.31
N GLY A 89 -5.87 3.20 -10.89
CA GLY A 89 -7.20 3.01 -11.49
C GLY A 89 -7.17 2.07 -12.69
N LEU A 90 -6.23 2.27 -13.62
CA LEU A 90 -6.06 1.41 -14.80
C LEU A 90 -5.67 -0.02 -14.41
N GLY A 91 -4.75 -0.17 -13.45
CA GLY A 91 -4.30 -1.47 -12.95
C GLY A 91 -5.45 -2.26 -12.31
N ALA A 92 -6.23 -1.61 -11.45
CA ALA A 92 -7.38 -2.24 -10.81
C ALA A 92 -8.50 -2.59 -11.80
N HIS A 93 -8.76 -1.72 -12.79
CA HIS A 93 -9.69 -2.04 -13.88
C HIS A 93 -9.21 -3.23 -14.71
N TYR A 94 -7.92 -3.27 -15.06
CA TYR A 94 -7.33 -4.37 -15.82
C TYR A 94 -7.45 -5.72 -15.08
N ASP A 95 -7.16 -5.75 -13.79
CA ASP A 95 -7.20 -6.97 -12.99
C ASP A 95 -8.64 -7.44 -12.72
N SER A 96 -9.51 -6.52 -12.29
CA SER A 96 -10.90 -6.85 -11.91
C SER A 96 -11.86 -7.00 -13.09
N GLN A 97 -11.56 -6.38 -14.24
CA GLN A 97 -12.44 -6.23 -15.40
C GLN A 97 -13.74 -5.46 -15.12
N LEU A 98 -13.86 -4.85 -13.93
CA LEU A 98 -15.01 -4.02 -13.57
C LEU A 98 -14.95 -2.66 -14.25
N GLN A 99 -16.09 -2.20 -14.78
CA GLN A 99 -16.19 -0.89 -15.47
C GLN A 99 -16.28 0.27 -14.48
N ASP A 100 -16.95 0.04 -13.35
CA ASP A 100 -17.17 1.02 -12.32
C ASP A 100 -16.67 0.46 -10.98
N LEU A 101 -15.67 1.10 -10.37
CA LEU A 101 -15.10 0.66 -9.10
C LEU A 101 -14.47 1.84 -8.33
N ILE A 102 -14.34 1.63 -7.02
CA ILE A 102 -13.50 2.47 -6.17
C ILE A 102 -12.27 1.67 -5.77
N VAL A 103 -11.11 2.21 -6.10
CA VAL A 103 -9.81 1.64 -5.73
C VAL A 103 -9.36 2.29 -4.43
N VAL A 104 -9.11 1.45 -3.42
CA VAL A 104 -8.52 1.88 -2.14
C VAL A 104 -7.06 1.46 -2.14
N SER A 105 -6.17 2.40 -2.38
CA SER A 105 -4.72 2.15 -2.37
C SER A 105 -4.16 2.43 -0.98
N MET A 106 -3.80 1.36 -0.26
CA MET A 106 -3.23 1.41 1.09
C MET A 106 -1.71 1.21 1.04
N GLY A 107 -0.99 2.32 0.89
CA GLY A 107 0.47 2.37 0.90
C GLY A 107 1.01 2.98 2.20
N THR A 108 1.90 3.97 2.08
CA THR A 108 2.38 4.79 3.21
C THR A 108 1.22 5.55 3.87
N GLY A 109 0.34 6.13 3.05
CA GLY A 109 -0.99 6.61 3.40
C GLY A 109 -2.06 5.80 2.65
N THR A 110 -3.30 6.28 2.62
CA THR A 110 -4.42 5.67 1.91
C THR A 110 -5.03 6.67 0.94
N SER A 111 -5.25 6.28 -0.32
CA SER A 111 -5.91 7.08 -1.33
C SER A 111 -7.12 6.35 -1.93
N PHE A 112 -8.11 7.13 -2.38
CA PHE A 112 -9.31 6.63 -3.02
C PHE A 112 -9.35 7.12 -4.47
N VAL A 113 -9.45 6.19 -5.40
CA VAL A 113 -9.53 6.47 -6.84
C VAL A 113 -10.81 5.88 -7.39
N LYS A 114 -11.60 6.69 -8.06
CA LYS A 114 -12.82 6.26 -8.75
C LYS A 114 -12.52 5.96 -10.21
N VAL A 115 -13.01 4.83 -10.69
CA VAL A 115 -13.02 4.46 -12.09
C VAL A 115 -14.47 4.40 -12.56
N GLU A 116 -14.80 5.05 -13.67
CA GLU A 116 -16.13 5.06 -14.29
C GLU A 116 -16.02 4.67 -15.76
N GLY A 117 -16.82 3.68 -16.17
CA GLY A 117 -16.85 3.14 -17.52
C GLY A 117 -15.50 2.61 -18.00
N GLY A 118 -14.62 2.17 -17.10
CA GLY A 118 -13.28 1.66 -17.39
C GLY A 118 -12.29 2.68 -17.97
N LYS A 119 -12.64 3.96 -17.99
CA LYS A 119 -11.87 5.01 -18.70
C LYS A 119 -11.67 6.29 -17.90
N ASN A 120 -12.69 6.74 -17.19
CA ASN A 120 -12.62 7.98 -16.42
C ASN A 120 -12.08 7.67 -15.04
N ILE A 121 -10.84 8.06 -14.78
CA ILE A 121 -10.14 7.81 -13.52
C ILE A 121 -9.95 9.14 -12.82
N SER A 122 -10.39 9.21 -11.57
CA SER A 122 -10.30 10.42 -10.75
C SER A 122 -9.92 10.09 -9.30
N HIS A 123 -8.99 10.87 -8.77
CA HIS A 123 -8.71 10.87 -7.33
C HIS A 123 -9.86 11.55 -6.59
N ILE A 124 -10.52 10.84 -5.68
CA ILE A 124 -11.71 11.33 -4.95
C ILE A 124 -11.43 11.63 -3.48
N GLY A 125 -10.23 11.36 -3.01
CA GLY A 125 -9.82 11.65 -1.65
C GLY A 125 -8.73 10.73 -1.14
N GLY A 126 -8.37 10.92 0.10
CA GLY A 126 -7.37 10.12 0.78
C GLY A 126 -7.23 10.52 2.24
N ILE A 127 -6.45 9.75 2.97
CA ILE A 127 -6.14 10.03 4.37
C ILE A 127 -4.67 9.72 4.63
N GLY A 128 -4.02 10.55 5.45
CA GLY A 128 -2.62 10.36 5.86
C GLY A 128 -2.41 9.19 6.83
N ILE A 129 -3.29 8.21 6.81
CA ILE A 129 -3.21 7.00 7.64
C ILE A 129 -2.98 5.80 6.72
N GLY A 130 -1.98 4.99 7.06
CA GLY A 130 -1.60 3.81 6.29
C GLY A 130 -0.41 3.11 6.92
N GLY A 131 0.38 2.40 6.12
CA GLY A 131 1.57 1.69 6.57
C GLY A 131 2.58 2.57 7.29
N GLY A 132 2.72 3.84 6.89
CA GLY A 132 3.57 4.81 7.57
C GLY A 132 3.12 5.10 9.00
N THR A 133 1.80 5.20 9.22
CA THR A 133 1.22 5.38 10.56
C THR A 133 1.48 4.16 11.45
N ILE A 134 1.24 2.96 10.91
CA ILE A 134 1.50 1.70 11.62
C ILE A 134 2.98 1.63 12.04
N GLN A 135 3.91 1.90 11.14
CA GLN A 135 5.34 1.90 11.44
C GLN A 135 5.73 2.97 12.47
N GLY A 136 5.20 4.19 12.33
CA GLY A 136 5.45 5.29 13.25
C GLY A 136 4.98 4.99 14.68
N LEU A 137 3.74 4.52 14.80
CA LEU A 137 3.18 4.14 16.10
C LEU A 137 3.89 2.93 16.71
N SER A 138 4.26 1.92 15.91
CA SER A 138 5.04 0.77 16.38
C SER A 138 6.39 1.20 16.92
N ARG A 139 7.08 2.14 16.25
CA ARG A 139 8.35 2.69 16.73
C ARG A 139 8.18 3.45 18.04
N LEU A 140 7.14 4.28 18.13
CA LEU A 140 6.91 5.12 19.30
C LEU A 140 6.46 4.31 20.52
N LEU A 141 5.49 3.41 20.35
CA LEU A 141 4.81 2.72 21.44
C LEU A 141 5.43 1.36 21.75
N LEU A 142 5.80 0.59 20.74
CA LEU A 142 6.34 -0.78 20.90
C LEU A 142 7.86 -0.86 20.79
N LYS A 143 8.54 0.27 20.48
CA LYS A 143 10.00 0.35 20.29
C LYS A 143 10.55 -0.62 19.24
N THR A 144 9.74 -1.01 18.26
CA THR A 144 10.13 -1.87 17.15
C THR A 144 9.69 -1.30 15.81
N GLN A 145 10.45 -1.62 14.75
CA GLN A 145 10.11 -1.32 13.35
C GLN A 145 9.82 -2.60 12.55
N ASN A 146 9.94 -3.75 13.20
CA ASN A 146 9.70 -5.05 12.58
C ASN A 146 8.20 -5.34 12.55
N ILE A 147 7.55 -5.08 11.41
CA ILE A 147 6.10 -5.28 11.26
C ILE A 147 5.67 -6.72 11.52
N HIS A 148 6.48 -7.71 11.17
CA HIS A 148 6.16 -9.11 11.45
C HIS A 148 6.11 -9.39 12.96
N GLN A 149 6.99 -8.74 13.74
CA GLN A 149 6.95 -8.82 15.20
C GLN A 149 5.67 -8.16 15.74
N VAL A 150 5.32 -6.98 15.22
CA VAL A 150 4.10 -6.26 15.62
C VAL A 150 2.86 -7.11 15.34
N VAL A 151 2.76 -7.73 14.16
CA VAL A 151 1.64 -8.63 13.81
C VAL A 151 1.54 -9.81 14.78
N LYS A 152 2.68 -10.48 15.09
CA LYS A 152 2.69 -11.58 16.06
C LYS A 152 2.32 -11.17 17.49
N MET A 153 2.63 -9.93 17.87
CA MET A 153 2.16 -9.38 19.16
C MET A 153 0.67 -9.12 19.10
N ALA A 154 0.18 -8.49 18.02
CA ALA A 154 -1.23 -8.17 17.82
C ALA A 154 -2.15 -9.41 17.83
N GLU A 155 -1.65 -10.56 17.33
CA GLU A 155 -2.38 -11.85 17.38
C GLU A 155 -2.67 -12.34 18.81
N LYS A 156 -1.91 -11.86 19.78
CA LYS A 156 -2.07 -12.21 21.21
C LYS A 156 -2.80 -11.13 22.00
N GLY A 157 -2.94 -9.94 21.42
CA GLY A 157 -3.55 -8.79 22.07
C GLY A 157 -5.07 -8.84 22.03
N VAL A 158 -5.68 -8.13 22.95
CA VAL A 158 -7.13 -7.98 23.08
C VAL A 158 -7.50 -6.54 22.74
N ILE A 159 -8.11 -6.35 21.55
CA ILE A 159 -8.46 -5.03 21.02
C ILE A 159 -9.42 -4.26 21.97
N GLU A 160 -10.28 -4.97 22.68
CA GLU A 160 -11.23 -4.41 23.64
C GLU A 160 -10.58 -3.68 24.81
N ASN A 161 -9.30 -3.93 25.08
CA ASN A 161 -8.54 -3.24 26.12
C ASN A 161 -8.00 -1.89 25.63
N ILE A 162 -8.01 -1.64 24.31
CA ILE A 162 -7.42 -0.48 23.67
C ILE A 162 -8.48 0.38 23.01
N ASP A 163 -9.35 -0.22 22.20
CA ASP A 163 -10.37 0.50 21.44
C ASP A 163 -11.65 0.66 22.23
N LEU A 164 -12.24 1.85 22.15
CA LEU A 164 -13.61 2.08 22.61
C LEU A 164 -14.55 1.50 21.57
N GLN A 165 -15.36 0.53 21.96
CA GLN A 165 -16.34 -0.14 21.09
C GLN A 165 -17.75 0.40 21.32
N ILE A 166 -18.66 0.11 20.37
CA ILE A 166 -20.08 0.53 20.48
C ILE A 166 -20.70 0.00 21.75
N LYS A 167 -20.42 -1.25 22.16
CA LYS A 167 -20.93 -1.85 23.40
C LYS A 167 -20.51 -1.11 24.68
N ASP A 168 -19.43 -0.34 24.64
CA ASP A 168 -18.95 0.44 25.78
C ASP A 168 -19.77 1.72 26.02
N ILE A 169 -20.46 2.20 24.98
CA ILE A 169 -21.23 3.45 25.01
C ILE A 169 -22.71 3.26 24.74
N CYS A 170 -23.14 2.10 24.23
CA CYS A 170 -24.53 1.80 23.93
C CYS A 170 -24.82 0.32 24.20
N ASN A 171 -25.82 0.07 25.04
CA ASN A 171 -26.26 -1.30 25.39
C ASN A 171 -27.27 -1.88 24.39
N THR A 172 -27.74 -1.09 23.45
CA THR A 172 -28.77 -1.49 22.49
C THR A 172 -28.15 -1.54 21.10
N PRO A 173 -28.27 -2.65 20.35
CA PRO A 173 -27.81 -2.72 18.99
C PRO A 173 -28.37 -1.60 18.11
N LEU A 174 -27.51 -0.94 17.35
CA LEU A 174 -27.92 0.06 16.37
C LEU A 174 -28.07 -0.61 14.99
N PRO A 175 -29.09 -0.24 14.18
CA PRO A 175 -29.26 -0.82 12.85
C PRO A 175 -28.00 -0.65 11.99
N GLY A 176 -27.45 -1.76 11.48
CA GLY A 176 -26.28 -1.76 10.62
C GLY A 176 -24.93 -1.53 11.33
N LEU A 177 -24.91 -1.41 12.67
CA LEU A 177 -23.69 -1.18 13.45
C LEU A 177 -23.53 -2.27 14.53
N PRO A 178 -22.57 -3.20 14.38
CA PRO A 178 -22.29 -4.23 15.38
C PRO A 178 -21.83 -3.63 16.71
N LEU A 179 -22.15 -4.29 17.82
CA LEU A 179 -21.74 -3.83 19.16
C LEU A 179 -20.21 -3.90 19.38
N ASP A 180 -19.52 -4.76 18.66
CA ASP A 180 -18.06 -4.91 18.68
C ASP A 180 -17.33 -3.99 17.69
N ALA A 181 -18.07 -3.17 16.92
CA ALA A 181 -17.45 -2.17 16.07
C ALA A 181 -16.69 -1.12 16.89
N THR A 182 -15.52 -0.72 16.40
CA THR A 182 -14.70 0.33 17.01
C THR A 182 -15.40 1.68 16.85
N ALA A 183 -15.75 2.32 17.96
CA ALA A 183 -16.25 3.69 18.01
C ALA A 183 -15.09 4.70 18.06
N SER A 184 -13.98 4.35 18.71
CA SER A 184 -12.78 5.19 18.78
C SER A 184 -11.54 4.31 18.94
N THR A 185 -10.67 4.35 17.95
CA THR A 185 -9.36 3.68 18.01
C THR A 185 -8.54 4.27 19.16
N PHE A 186 -7.94 3.41 19.97
CA PHE A 186 -7.24 3.78 21.21
C PHE A 186 -8.07 4.51 22.26
N GLY A 187 -9.41 4.55 22.11
CA GLY A 187 -10.30 5.31 23.00
C GLY A 187 -10.35 4.79 24.45
N LYS A 188 -9.92 3.55 24.71
CA LYS A 188 -9.80 2.96 26.06
C LYS A 188 -8.38 2.74 26.51
N ALA A 189 -7.39 3.14 25.71
CA ALA A 189 -5.99 2.91 26.02
C ALA A 189 -5.63 3.45 27.42
N SER A 190 -4.99 2.64 28.22
CA SER A 190 -4.54 2.98 29.56
C SER A 190 -3.08 2.63 29.78
N SER A 191 -2.46 3.15 30.85
CA SER A 191 -1.09 2.81 31.22
C SER A 191 -0.89 1.35 31.59
N ASN A 192 -1.96 0.61 31.84
CA ASN A 192 -1.94 -0.81 32.21
C ASN A 192 -2.16 -1.75 31.02
N ALA A 193 -2.36 -1.21 29.81
CA ALA A 193 -2.50 -2.01 28.62
C ALA A 193 -1.20 -2.78 28.32
N SER A 194 -1.32 -4.04 27.92
CA SER A 194 -0.18 -4.85 27.50
C SER A 194 0.39 -4.35 26.16
N MET A 195 1.65 -4.66 25.89
CA MET A 195 2.25 -4.34 24.58
C MET A 195 1.55 -5.09 23.44
N GLU A 196 1.02 -6.27 23.71
CA GLU A 196 0.21 -7.07 22.81
C GLU A 196 -1.11 -6.37 22.48
N ASP A 197 -1.79 -5.80 23.48
CA ASP A 197 -3.03 -5.03 23.28
C ASP A 197 -2.75 -3.77 22.45
N VAL A 198 -1.66 -3.06 22.78
CA VAL A 198 -1.24 -1.88 21.99
C VAL A 198 -0.94 -2.26 20.53
N ALA A 199 -0.27 -3.41 20.31
CA ALA A 199 -0.01 -3.91 18.96
C ALA A 199 -1.31 -4.22 18.22
N ALA A 200 -2.31 -4.84 18.89
CA ALA A 200 -3.62 -5.10 18.32
C ALA A 200 -4.32 -3.79 17.90
N GLY A 201 -4.29 -2.76 18.75
CA GLY A 201 -4.82 -1.43 18.43
C GLY A 201 -4.14 -0.79 17.23
N ILE A 202 -2.80 -0.88 17.12
CA ILE A 202 -2.05 -0.35 15.98
C ILE A 202 -2.44 -1.06 14.68
N ILE A 203 -2.53 -2.38 14.68
CA ILE A 203 -2.92 -3.15 13.48
C ILE A 203 -4.39 -2.89 13.10
N GLN A 204 -5.26 -2.68 14.08
CA GLN A 204 -6.67 -2.36 13.83
C GLN A 204 -6.87 -1.04 13.08
N ILE A 205 -5.95 -0.06 13.21
CA ILE A 205 -5.99 1.18 12.44
C ILE A 205 -6.06 0.89 10.92
N GLY A 206 -5.31 -0.11 10.44
CA GLY A 206 -5.35 -0.52 9.03
C GLY A 206 -6.68 -1.15 8.60
N ARG A 207 -7.45 -1.74 9.54
CA ARG A 207 -8.75 -2.38 9.25
C ARG A 207 -9.92 -1.41 9.33
N ALA A 208 -9.81 -0.36 10.13
CA ALA A 208 -10.88 0.61 10.36
C ALA A 208 -11.15 1.55 9.15
N HIS A 209 -10.38 1.43 8.08
CA HIS A 209 -10.45 2.31 6.90
C HIS A 209 -10.95 1.60 5.63
N VAL A 210 -11.38 0.35 5.75
CA VAL A 210 -11.85 -0.46 4.61
C VAL A 210 -13.34 -0.76 4.73
#